data_59b70a8da5eb3772f44163f3a88b5e14
#
_entry.id   59b70a8da5eb3772f44163f3a88b5e14
#
_cell.length_a   1.000
_cell.length_b   1.000
_cell.length_c   1.000
_cell.angle_alpha   90.00
_cell.angle_beta   90.00
_cell.angle_gamma   90.00
#
_symmetry.space_group_name_H-M   'P 1'
#
loop_
_entity.id
_entity.type
_entity.pdbx_description
1 polymer ?
#
loop_
_entity_poly.entity_id
_entity_poly.type
_entity_poly.pdbx_seq_one_letter_code
_entity_poly.pdbx_strand_id
1 'polypeptide(L)'
;EGDEYDSAFFEKVPKFIVYRPQHIVLTSLEFDHADIYRDLDEISLWFSRLINIIPSDGTIVYSKEYPILDTLCASSFSRVRSYGPTSADVAYRFLRYDGERAVITLESRDAGEFELRTTVSGSFNYSNIAAAASTALAFGIESAVIIEAVRTFRGVKRRQELIFRAPGIRIYEDFAHHPTAIAGIMREMRQRYP
;
A
#
# COMPACT_ATOMS: atom_id res chain seq x y z
N GLU A 1 -1.83 10.50 5.45
CA GLU A 1 -1.64 10.25 4.03
C GLU A 1 -0.87 11.43 3.42
N GLY A 2 0.28 11.10 2.81
CA GLY A 2 1.07 12.05 2.04
C GLY A 2 0.58 12.03 0.60
N ASP A 3 0.30 13.21 0.06
CA ASP A 3 -0.28 13.38 -1.27
C ASP A 3 0.75 14.13 -2.14
N GLU A 4 0.87 13.76 -3.40
CA GLU A 4 1.69 14.43 -4.39
C GLU A 4 1.10 15.77 -4.85
N TYR A 5 -0.15 16.05 -4.51
CA TYR A 5 -0.77 17.34 -4.81
C TYR A 5 -0.07 18.49 -4.08
N ASP A 6 -0.07 19.66 -4.70
CA ASP A 6 0.56 20.86 -4.13
C ASP A 6 -0.11 21.29 -2.80
N SER A 7 0.69 21.87 -1.92
CA SER A 7 0.27 22.20 -0.55
C SER A 7 -0.58 23.46 -0.46
N ALA A 8 -0.38 24.42 -1.37
CA ALA A 8 -1.07 25.71 -1.37
C ALA A 8 -1.01 26.37 -2.75
N PHE A 9 -1.90 27.34 -2.96
CA PHE A 9 -1.95 28.13 -4.19
C PHE A 9 -0.60 28.79 -4.55
N PHE A 10 0.13 29.24 -3.56
CA PHE A 10 1.42 29.93 -3.73
C PHE A 10 2.63 29.01 -3.71
N GLU A 11 2.49 27.77 -3.23
CA GLU A 11 3.58 26.83 -3.06
C GLU A 11 3.28 25.55 -3.82
N LYS A 12 3.90 25.42 -5.00
CA LYS A 12 3.76 24.31 -5.91
C LYS A 12 4.66 23.12 -5.53
N VAL A 13 4.62 22.73 -4.24
CA VAL A 13 5.41 21.65 -3.66
C VAL A 13 4.46 20.59 -3.12
N PRO A 14 4.69 19.29 -3.41
CA PRO A 14 3.90 18.20 -2.85
C PRO A 14 3.83 18.23 -1.33
N LYS A 15 2.66 17.93 -0.78
CA LYS A 15 2.42 17.93 0.68
C LYS A 15 3.40 17.07 1.44
N PHE A 16 3.81 15.93 0.89
CA PHE A 16 4.75 15.02 1.55
C PHE A 16 6.14 15.64 1.78
N ILE A 17 6.57 16.61 0.98
CA ILE A 17 7.82 17.34 1.21
C ILE A 17 7.69 18.26 2.43
N VAL A 18 6.54 18.93 2.56
CA VAL A 18 6.27 19.88 3.66
C VAL A 18 6.24 19.14 5.01
N TYR A 19 5.75 17.92 5.05
CA TYR A 19 5.66 17.11 6.26
C TYR A 19 7.02 16.71 6.85
N ARG A 20 8.09 16.72 6.06
CA ARG A 20 9.45 16.32 6.49
C ARG A 20 9.43 15.01 7.28
N PRO A 21 8.93 13.92 6.70
CA PRO A 21 8.74 12.66 7.42
C PRO A 21 10.09 12.04 7.79
N GLN A 22 10.12 11.34 8.93
CA GLN A 22 11.24 10.48 9.33
C GLN A 22 11.08 9.06 8.76
N HIS A 23 9.84 8.62 8.57
CA HIS A 23 9.53 7.30 8.02
C HIS A 23 8.46 7.45 6.95
N ILE A 24 8.61 6.71 5.86
CA ILE A 24 7.65 6.72 4.75
C ILE A 24 7.30 5.32 4.28
N VAL A 25 6.09 5.21 3.75
CA VAL A 25 5.64 4.05 2.99
C VAL A 25 5.26 4.52 1.58
N LEU A 26 5.93 3.99 0.57
CA LEU A 26 5.66 4.26 -0.84
C LEU A 26 4.85 3.10 -1.41
N THR A 27 3.54 3.31 -1.57
CA THR A 27 2.61 2.24 -1.98
C THR A 27 2.52 2.10 -3.49
N SER A 28 2.63 3.21 -4.21
CA SER A 28 2.53 3.29 -5.67
C SER A 28 3.27 4.50 -6.20
N LEU A 29 3.63 4.46 -7.46
CA LEU A 29 4.05 5.60 -8.24
C LEU A 29 3.53 5.42 -9.65
N GLU A 30 2.46 6.12 -9.98
CA GLU A 30 1.81 6.14 -11.29
C GLU A 30 1.65 7.60 -11.74
N PHE A 31 1.43 7.81 -13.05
CA PHE A 31 1.10 9.13 -13.54
C PHE A 31 -0.34 9.49 -13.15
N ASP A 32 -0.49 10.49 -12.33
CA ASP A 32 -1.76 11.10 -11.94
C ASP A 32 -1.60 12.63 -11.87
N HIS A 33 -2.69 13.35 -11.62
CA HIS A 33 -2.69 14.80 -11.49
C HIS A 33 -2.09 15.55 -12.70
N ALA A 34 -2.58 15.22 -13.91
CA ALA A 34 -2.15 15.83 -15.17
C ALA A 34 -2.38 17.35 -15.25
N ASP A 35 -3.08 17.94 -14.28
CA ASP A 35 -3.29 19.37 -14.11
C ASP A 35 -2.08 20.08 -13.48
N ILE A 36 -1.19 19.34 -12.79
CA ILE A 36 -0.01 19.89 -12.13
C ILE A 36 1.30 19.24 -12.56
N TYR A 37 1.29 18.00 -13.06
CA TYR A 37 2.46 17.28 -13.55
C TYR A 37 2.38 17.02 -15.05
N ARG A 38 3.49 17.21 -15.75
CA ARG A 38 3.57 16.98 -17.20
C ARG A 38 3.65 15.49 -17.55
N ASP A 39 4.40 14.74 -16.74
CA ASP A 39 4.73 13.34 -17.01
C ASP A 39 5.16 12.62 -15.73
N LEU A 40 5.42 11.32 -15.85
CA LEU A 40 5.89 10.46 -14.77
C LEU A 40 7.29 10.86 -14.26
N ASP A 41 8.13 11.43 -15.13
CA ASP A 41 9.50 11.83 -14.75
C ASP A 41 9.46 12.99 -13.77
N GLU A 42 8.53 13.94 -13.95
CA GLU A 42 8.34 15.05 -13.02
C GLU A 42 7.84 14.59 -11.65
N ILE A 43 6.89 13.65 -11.60
CA ILE A 43 6.47 13.02 -10.34
C ILE A 43 7.64 12.28 -9.69
N SER A 44 8.39 11.50 -10.47
CA SER A 44 9.54 10.73 -10.00
C SER A 44 10.63 11.62 -9.39
N LEU A 45 10.83 12.83 -9.92
CA LEU A 45 11.74 13.82 -9.35
C LEU A 45 11.31 14.24 -7.94
N TRP A 46 10.01 14.42 -7.71
CA TRP A 46 9.50 14.76 -6.37
C TRP A 46 9.62 13.59 -5.40
N PHE A 47 9.40 12.34 -5.84
CA PHE A 47 9.66 11.16 -5.02
C PHE A 47 11.14 11.00 -4.70
N SER A 48 12.04 11.29 -5.63
CA SER A 48 13.49 11.33 -5.37
C SER A 48 13.83 12.37 -4.29
N ARG A 49 13.26 13.56 -4.36
CA ARG A 49 13.44 14.60 -3.33
C ARG A 49 12.89 14.16 -1.97
N LEU A 50 11.71 13.51 -1.94
CA LEU A 50 11.14 12.95 -0.71
C LEU A 50 12.09 11.92 -0.08
N ILE A 51 12.60 10.97 -0.88
CA ILE A 51 13.55 9.96 -0.42
C ILE A 51 14.81 10.59 0.17
N ASN A 52 15.33 11.64 -0.48
CA ASN A 52 16.56 12.32 -0.07
C ASN A 52 16.41 13.16 1.21
N ILE A 53 15.21 13.58 1.60
CA ILE A 53 14.99 14.29 2.87
C ILE A 53 14.77 13.35 4.07
N ILE A 54 14.59 12.04 3.84
CA ILE A 54 14.48 11.07 4.92
C ILE A 54 15.84 10.94 5.59
N PRO A 55 15.94 11.13 6.93
CA PRO A 55 17.22 11.05 7.63
C PRO A 55 17.79 9.62 7.62
N SER A 56 19.09 9.50 7.85
CA SER A 56 19.81 8.20 7.79
C SER A 56 19.32 7.18 8.83
N ASP A 57 18.77 7.63 9.94
CA ASP A 57 18.09 6.79 10.95
C ASP A 57 16.61 6.52 10.64
N GLY A 58 16.10 7.13 9.58
CA GLY A 58 14.75 6.94 9.08
C GLY A 58 14.51 5.57 8.41
N THR A 59 13.29 5.34 7.98
CA THR A 59 12.89 4.08 7.32
C THR A 59 12.03 4.37 6.10
N ILE A 60 12.36 3.72 5.00
CA ILE A 60 11.58 3.73 3.76
C ILE A 60 11.07 2.32 3.52
N VAL A 61 9.75 2.16 3.48
CA VAL A 61 9.09 0.92 3.04
C VAL A 61 8.49 1.18 1.66
N TYR A 62 8.74 0.32 0.68
CA TYR A 62 8.28 0.57 -0.69
C TYR A 62 7.78 -0.69 -1.40
N SER A 63 6.84 -0.50 -2.33
CA SER A 63 6.28 -1.57 -3.15
C SER A 63 7.18 -1.93 -4.32
N LYS A 64 7.52 -3.22 -4.44
CA LYS A 64 8.22 -3.79 -5.62
C LYS A 64 7.32 -3.97 -6.84
N GLU A 65 6.03 -3.75 -6.70
CA GLU A 65 5.12 -3.76 -7.84
C GLU A 65 5.37 -2.58 -8.80
N TYR A 66 6.11 -1.57 -8.33
CA TYR A 66 6.53 -0.39 -9.11
C TYR A 66 8.05 -0.35 -9.26
N PRO A 67 8.61 -0.86 -10.38
CA PRO A 67 10.08 -0.97 -10.56
C PRO A 67 10.84 0.36 -10.43
N ILE A 68 10.17 1.47 -10.73
CA ILE A 68 10.75 2.80 -10.57
C ILE A 68 11.12 3.10 -9.10
N LEU A 69 10.37 2.58 -8.13
CA LEU A 69 10.66 2.73 -6.71
C LEU A 69 11.94 1.99 -6.30
N ASP A 70 12.23 0.82 -6.90
CA ASP A 70 13.52 0.14 -6.70
C ASP A 70 14.70 1.06 -7.06
N THR A 71 14.60 1.71 -8.23
CA THR A 71 15.65 2.61 -8.73
C THR A 71 15.80 3.83 -7.83
N LEU A 72 14.69 4.45 -7.44
CA LEU A 72 14.71 5.65 -6.60
C LEU A 72 15.23 5.35 -5.18
N CYS A 73 14.84 4.22 -4.60
CA CYS A 73 15.24 3.84 -3.24
C CYS A 73 16.68 3.32 -3.16
N ALA A 74 17.27 2.85 -4.27
CA ALA A 74 18.62 2.29 -4.30
C ALA A 74 19.72 3.27 -3.84
N SER A 75 19.51 4.57 -4.00
CA SER A 75 20.44 5.63 -3.60
C SER A 75 20.14 6.25 -2.22
N SER A 76 19.16 5.71 -1.49
CA SER A 76 18.79 6.25 -0.18
C SER A 76 19.86 6.02 0.87
N PHE A 77 20.05 6.99 1.75
CA PHE A 77 20.89 6.87 2.95
C PHE A 77 20.16 6.28 4.16
N SER A 78 18.85 6.13 4.07
CA SER A 78 17.97 5.61 5.12
C SER A 78 17.90 4.08 5.07
N ARG A 79 17.31 3.48 6.11
CA ARG A 79 16.98 2.05 6.07
C ARG A 79 15.86 1.80 5.07
N VAL A 80 16.10 0.95 4.09
CA VAL A 80 15.16 0.62 3.02
C VAL A 80 14.66 -0.80 3.19
N ARG A 81 13.35 -1.00 3.01
CA ARG A 81 12.69 -2.30 3.07
C ARG A 81 11.62 -2.38 1.98
N SER A 82 11.70 -3.42 1.19
CA SER A 82 10.73 -3.68 0.11
C SER A 82 9.61 -4.61 0.56
N TYR A 83 8.42 -4.46 -0.04
CA TYR A 83 7.36 -5.44 0.03
C TYR A 83 6.76 -5.68 -1.36
N GLY A 84 6.14 -6.85 -1.57
CA GLY A 84 5.55 -7.19 -2.86
C GLY A 84 5.12 -8.65 -2.97
N PRO A 85 4.53 -9.06 -4.10
CA PRO A 85 4.08 -10.43 -4.29
C PRO A 85 5.24 -11.43 -4.43
N THR A 86 6.41 -10.97 -4.86
CA THR A 86 7.61 -11.81 -5.07
C THR A 86 8.89 -10.99 -4.86
N SER A 87 9.98 -11.68 -4.53
CA SER A 87 11.34 -11.10 -4.51
C SER A 87 11.49 -9.81 -3.70
N ALA A 88 10.76 -9.70 -2.59
CA ALA A 88 10.79 -8.58 -1.66
C ALA A 88 11.29 -9.01 -0.28
N ASP A 89 11.66 -8.05 0.59
CA ASP A 89 12.03 -8.33 1.98
C ASP A 89 10.83 -8.85 2.79
N VAL A 90 9.63 -8.41 2.42
CA VAL A 90 8.36 -8.98 2.87
C VAL A 90 7.54 -9.37 1.65
N ALA A 91 7.50 -10.65 1.33
CA ALA A 91 6.68 -11.18 0.26
C ALA A 91 5.27 -11.53 0.77
N TYR A 92 4.26 -11.33 -0.07
CA TYR A 92 2.91 -11.73 0.26
C TYR A 92 2.28 -12.57 -0.86
N ARG A 93 1.35 -13.46 -0.47
CA ARG A 93 0.61 -14.29 -1.41
C ARG A 93 -0.81 -14.55 -0.91
N PHE A 94 -1.80 -14.33 -1.78
CA PHE A 94 -3.15 -14.81 -1.53
C PHE A 94 -3.19 -16.34 -1.65
N LEU A 95 -3.83 -17.00 -0.69
CA LEU A 95 -3.99 -18.46 -0.69
C LEU A 95 -5.40 -18.87 -1.10
N ARG A 96 -6.40 -18.40 -0.36
CA ARG A 96 -7.80 -18.82 -0.51
C ARG A 96 -8.75 -17.91 0.24
N TYR A 97 -10.02 -18.07 -0.04
CA TYR A 97 -11.08 -17.61 0.85
C TYR A 97 -11.44 -18.71 1.87
N ASP A 98 -11.66 -18.28 3.11
CA ASP A 98 -12.19 -19.08 4.22
C ASP A 98 -13.46 -18.37 4.72
N GLY A 99 -14.60 -18.77 4.17
CA GLY A 99 -15.84 -18.01 4.29
C GLY A 99 -15.73 -16.61 3.66
N GLU A 100 -16.04 -15.59 4.42
CA GLU A 100 -15.95 -14.19 3.96
C GLU A 100 -14.54 -13.59 4.16
N ARG A 101 -13.58 -14.35 4.69
CA ARG A 101 -12.23 -13.88 4.96
C ARG A 101 -11.26 -14.35 3.89
N ALA A 102 -10.38 -13.45 3.46
CA ALA A 102 -9.22 -13.81 2.69
C ALA A 102 -8.12 -14.33 3.62
N VAL A 103 -7.44 -15.37 3.18
CA VAL A 103 -6.24 -15.93 3.82
C VAL A 103 -5.06 -15.60 2.92
N ILE A 104 -4.10 -14.88 3.45
CA ILE A 104 -2.84 -14.54 2.78
C ILE A 104 -1.66 -15.00 3.63
N THR A 105 -0.54 -15.33 3.00
CA THR A 105 0.74 -15.49 3.70
C THR A 105 1.57 -14.24 3.56
N LEU A 106 2.34 -13.96 4.61
CA LEU A 106 3.51 -13.09 4.55
C LEU A 106 4.76 -13.91 4.84
N GLU A 107 5.79 -13.69 4.05
CA GLU A 107 7.11 -14.26 4.25
C GLU A 107 8.11 -13.12 4.45
N SER A 108 8.87 -13.14 5.54
CA SER A 108 9.88 -12.15 5.89
C SER A 108 11.11 -12.83 6.44
N ARG A 109 12.29 -12.29 6.11
CA ARG A 109 13.56 -12.79 6.66
C ARG A 109 13.62 -12.70 8.18
N ASP A 110 12.96 -11.71 8.77
CA ASP A 110 13.04 -11.43 10.22
C ASP A 110 12.01 -12.25 11.02
N ALA A 111 10.85 -12.54 10.43
CA ALA A 111 9.72 -13.15 11.13
C ALA A 111 9.31 -14.53 10.59
N GLY A 112 10.00 -15.03 9.54
CA GLY A 112 9.60 -16.25 8.83
C GLY A 112 8.29 -16.09 8.07
N GLU A 113 7.62 -17.21 7.80
CA GLU A 113 6.31 -17.26 7.13
C GLU A 113 5.18 -17.35 8.15
N PHE A 114 4.12 -16.57 7.97
CA PHE A 114 2.91 -16.62 8.80
C PHE A 114 1.66 -16.28 8.01
N GLU A 115 0.51 -16.88 8.40
CA GLU A 115 -0.78 -16.64 7.78
C GLU A 115 -1.51 -15.46 8.42
N LEU A 116 -2.16 -14.66 7.59
CA LEU A 116 -3.06 -13.58 7.98
C LEU A 116 -4.48 -13.89 7.47
N ARG A 117 -5.48 -13.60 8.31
CA ARG A 117 -6.90 -13.72 7.96
C ARG A 117 -7.56 -12.35 8.06
N THR A 118 -8.04 -11.85 6.93
CA THR A 118 -8.58 -10.50 6.81
C THR A 118 -9.98 -10.48 6.22
N THR A 119 -10.78 -9.50 6.61
CA THR A 119 -12.11 -9.23 6.02
C THR A 119 -12.03 -8.34 4.79
N VAL A 120 -10.92 -7.60 4.62
CA VAL A 120 -10.69 -6.82 3.40
C VAL A 120 -10.09 -7.72 2.34
N SER A 121 -10.45 -7.50 1.08
CA SER A 121 -10.07 -8.37 -0.03
C SER A 121 -9.54 -7.56 -1.21
N GLY A 122 -8.88 -8.26 -2.14
CA GLY A 122 -8.31 -7.67 -3.33
C GLY A 122 -6.79 -7.49 -3.26
N SER A 123 -6.13 -7.66 -4.41
CA SER A 123 -4.67 -7.62 -4.49
C SER A 123 -4.08 -6.34 -3.91
N PHE A 124 -4.70 -5.18 -4.17
CA PHE A 124 -4.25 -3.91 -3.61
C PHE A 124 -4.42 -3.84 -2.08
N ASN A 125 -5.45 -4.46 -1.49
CA ASN A 125 -5.58 -4.55 -0.03
C ASN A 125 -4.55 -5.50 0.58
N TYR A 126 -4.21 -6.60 -0.11
CA TYR A 126 -3.14 -7.49 0.33
C TYR A 126 -1.78 -6.79 0.27
N SER A 127 -1.54 -5.98 -0.76
CA SER A 127 -0.38 -5.09 -0.88
C SER A 127 -0.34 -4.09 0.28
N ASN A 128 -1.46 -3.43 0.60
CA ASN A 128 -1.55 -2.50 1.74
C ASN A 128 -1.30 -3.19 3.09
N ILE A 129 -1.81 -4.41 3.29
CA ILE A 129 -1.52 -5.21 4.49
C ILE A 129 -0.04 -5.56 4.57
N ALA A 130 0.58 -5.95 3.45
CA ALA A 130 2.01 -6.23 3.39
C ALA A 130 2.85 -4.98 3.67
N ALA A 131 2.44 -3.81 3.19
CA ALA A 131 3.06 -2.52 3.50
C ALA A 131 3.03 -2.20 5.00
N ALA A 132 1.84 -2.33 5.62
CA ALA A 132 1.65 -2.09 7.04
C ALA A 132 2.44 -3.09 7.90
N ALA A 133 2.40 -4.39 7.54
CA ALA A 133 3.16 -5.43 8.22
C ALA A 133 4.67 -5.24 8.08
N SER A 134 5.14 -4.89 6.86
CA SER A 134 6.55 -4.58 6.61
C SER A 134 7.04 -3.42 7.49
N THR A 135 6.21 -2.39 7.61
CA THR A 135 6.49 -1.26 8.50
C THR A 135 6.54 -1.70 9.97
N ALA A 136 5.54 -2.44 10.43
CA ALA A 136 5.47 -2.94 11.79
C ALA A 136 6.71 -3.80 12.16
N LEU A 137 7.10 -4.71 11.27
CA LEU A 137 8.29 -5.55 11.44
C LEU A 137 9.57 -4.69 11.48
N ALA A 138 9.68 -3.64 10.66
CA ALA A 138 10.82 -2.72 10.68
C ALA A 138 10.98 -1.99 12.03
N PHE A 139 9.89 -1.84 12.78
CA PHE A 139 9.85 -1.29 14.14
C PHE A 139 9.89 -2.35 15.26
N GLY A 140 10.16 -3.62 14.92
CA GLY A 140 10.29 -4.69 15.89
C GLY A 140 8.97 -5.21 16.47
N ILE A 141 7.85 -4.93 15.82
CA ILE A 141 6.55 -5.48 16.23
C ILE A 141 6.51 -6.97 15.85
N GLU A 142 6.18 -7.80 16.81
CA GLU A 142 6.10 -9.26 16.62
C GLU A 142 4.97 -9.67 15.67
N SER A 143 5.18 -10.75 14.91
CA SER A 143 4.19 -11.28 13.96
C SER A 143 2.84 -11.61 14.62
N ALA A 144 2.83 -12.08 15.86
CA ALA A 144 1.61 -12.36 16.60
C ALA A 144 0.70 -11.10 16.76
N VAL A 145 1.30 -9.94 17.02
CA VAL A 145 0.57 -8.66 17.11
C VAL A 145 0.03 -8.25 15.75
N ILE A 146 0.83 -8.42 14.69
CA ILE A 146 0.41 -8.13 13.31
C ILE A 146 -0.77 -9.01 12.91
N ILE A 147 -0.71 -10.33 13.20
CA ILE A 147 -1.78 -11.28 12.92
C ILE A 147 -3.08 -10.84 13.58
N GLU A 148 -3.03 -10.48 14.86
CA GLU A 148 -4.22 -10.05 15.59
C GLU A 148 -4.76 -8.70 15.10
N ALA A 149 -3.90 -7.74 14.78
CA ALA A 149 -4.29 -6.45 14.23
C ALA A 149 -5.02 -6.62 12.89
N VAL A 150 -4.48 -7.44 11.98
CA VAL A 150 -5.10 -7.72 10.67
C VAL A 150 -6.42 -8.48 10.84
N ARG A 151 -6.48 -9.45 11.77
CA ARG A 151 -7.70 -10.24 12.06
C ARG A 151 -8.86 -9.38 12.54
N THR A 152 -8.57 -8.33 13.29
CA THR A 152 -9.56 -7.43 13.90
C THR A 152 -9.86 -6.20 13.06
N PHE A 153 -9.04 -5.89 12.07
CA PHE A 153 -9.24 -4.75 11.18
C PHE A 153 -10.54 -4.90 10.37
N ARG A 154 -11.37 -3.88 10.36
CA ARG A 154 -12.70 -3.87 9.73
C ARG A 154 -12.76 -3.15 8.38
N GLY A 155 -11.60 -2.71 7.88
CA GLY A 155 -11.54 -1.88 6.68
C GLY A 155 -11.72 -0.39 6.97
N VAL A 156 -11.85 0.37 5.90
CA VAL A 156 -12.03 1.82 5.92
C VAL A 156 -13.34 2.14 5.20
N LYS A 157 -14.07 3.14 5.69
CA LYS A 157 -15.29 3.62 5.02
C LYS A 157 -15.00 3.98 3.56
N ARG A 158 -15.94 3.67 2.67
CA ARG A 158 -15.82 3.90 1.24
C ARG A 158 -14.62 3.21 0.57
N ARG A 159 -14.14 2.11 1.16
CA ARG A 159 -13.10 1.24 0.59
C ARG A 159 -13.62 -0.19 0.60
N GLN A 160 -14.33 -0.59 -0.47
CA GLN A 160 -15.09 -1.86 -0.56
C GLN A 160 -16.05 -2.05 0.62
N GLU A 161 -16.66 -0.97 1.08
CA GLU A 161 -17.61 -1.01 2.18
C GLU A 161 -18.91 -1.67 1.74
N LEU A 162 -19.29 -2.76 2.41
CA LEU A 162 -20.59 -3.40 2.17
C LEU A 162 -21.69 -2.54 2.81
N ILE A 163 -22.43 -1.79 2.01
CA ILE A 163 -23.47 -0.87 2.49
C ILE A 163 -24.86 -1.48 2.49
N PHE A 164 -25.08 -2.58 1.73
CA PHE A 164 -26.36 -3.27 1.70
C PHE A 164 -26.19 -4.76 1.38
N ARG A 165 -27.03 -5.61 2.02
CA ARG A 165 -27.08 -7.05 1.79
C ARG A 165 -28.53 -7.56 1.82
N ALA A 166 -28.90 -8.30 0.77
CA ALA A 166 -30.15 -9.07 0.67
C ALA A 166 -29.85 -10.40 -0.03
N PRO A 167 -30.79 -11.37 -0.04
CA PRO A 167 -30.61 -12.61 -0.80
C PRO A 167 -30.27 -12.34 -2.26
N GLY A 168 -29.10 -12.79 -2.72
CA GLY A 168 -28.62 -12.61 -4.09
C GLY A 168 -28.10 -11.21 -4.43
N ILE A 169 -28.16 -10.24 -3.52
CA ILE A 169 -27.71 -8.85 -3.77
C ILE A 169 -26.76 -8.39 -2.69
N ARG A 170 -25.63 -7.82 -3.10
CA ARG A 170 -24.68 -7.07 -2.25
C ARG A 170 -24.32 -5.77 -2.94
N ILE A 171 -24.36 -4.66 -2.21
CA ILE A 171 -23.97 -3.35 -2.71
C ILE A 171 -22.74 -2.90 -1.94
N TYR A 172 -21.67 -2.61 -2.68
CA TYR A 172 -20.43 -2.11 -2.15
C TYR A 172 -20.21 -0.66 -2.57
N GLU A 173 -19.77 0.17 -1.64
CA GLU A 173 -19.30 1.53 -1.90
C GLU A 173 -17.77 1.54 -1.93
N ASP A 174 -17.20 2.18 -2.95
CA ASP A 174 -15.75 2.41 -3.03
C ASP A 174 -15.47 3.80 -3.61
N PHE A 175 -14.42 4.44 -3.13
CA PHE A 175 -13.99 5.78 -3.56
C PHE A 175 -13.12 5.74 -4.83
N ALA A 176 -12.84 4.59 -5.39
CA ALA A 176 -11.99 4.45 -6.57
C ALA A 176 -12.53 5.29 -7.74
N HIS A 177 -11.69 6.13 -8.29
CA HIS A 177 -11.96 6.99 -9.44
C HIS A 177 -10.88 6.89 -10.53
N HIS A 178 -9.72 6.30 -10.22
CA HIS A 178 -8.68 6.00 -11.19
C HIS A 178 -8.96 4.69 -11.93
N PRO A 179 -8.73 4.59 -13.26
CA PRO A 179 -9.04 3.39 -14.05
C PRO A 179 -8.40 2.10 -13.51
N THR A 180 -7.13 2.16 -13.07
CA THR A 180 -6.43 1.01 -12.48
C THR A 180 -7.14 0.50 -11.21
N ALA A 181 -7.56 1.40 -10.34
CA ALA A 181 -8.25 1.07 -9.09
C ALA A 181 -9.63 0.47 -9.38
N ILE A 182 -10.42 1.07 -10.27
CA ILE A 182 -11.74 0.56 -10.68
C ILE A 182 -11.61 -0.85 -11.26
N ALA A 183 -10.69 -1.06 -12.19
CA ALA A 183 -10.44 -2.36 -12.80
C ALA A 183 -10.01 -3.41 -11.76
N GLY A 184 -9.21 -3.03 -10.76
CA GLY A 184 -8.81 -3.87 -9.65
C GLY A 184 -10.00 -4.35 -8.83
N ILE A 185 -10.88 -3.43 -8.42
CA ILE A 185 -12.08 -3.75 -7.66
C ILE A 185 -13.02 -4.66 -8.46
N MET A 186 -13.24 -4.39 -9.73
CA MET A 186 -14.10 -5.21 -10.58
C MET A 186 -13.59 -6.64 -10.72
N ARG A 187 -12.27 -6.83 -10.87
CA ARG A 187 -11.66 -8.17 -10.90
C ARG A 187 -11.86 -8.89 -9.57
N GLU A 188 -11.62 -8.21 -8.47
CA GLU A 188 -11.80 -8.77 -7.13
C GLU A 188 -13.24 -9.21 -6.87
N MET A 189 -14.23 -8.37 -7.19
CA MET A 189 -15.65 -8.71 -7.02
C MET A 189 -16.04 -9.94 -7.84
N ARG A 190 -15.52 -10.08 -9.05
CA ARG A 190 -15.75 -11.29 -9.88
C ARG A 190 -15.08 -12.54 -9.31
N GLN A 191 -13.91 -12.42 -8.70
CA GLN A 191 -13.22 -13.54 -8.08
C GLN A 191 -13.92 -14.00 -6.79
N ARG A 192 -14.41 -13.04 -6.01
CA ARG A 192 -15.08 -13.29 -4.73
C ARG A 192 -16.52 -13.79 -4.90
N TYR A 193 -17.18 -13.36 -5.96
CA TYR A 193 -18.59 -13.66 -6.28
C TYR A 193 -18.69 -14.09 -7.74
N PRO A 194 -18.28 -15.34 -8.07
CA PRO A 194 -18.29 -15.88 -9.43
C PRO A 194 -19.71 -16.08 -9.97
#